data_32eb0b9ec25688e3cd15db28b309b4b2
#
_entry.id   32eb0b9ec25688e3cd15db28b309b4b2
#
_cell.length_a   1.000
_cell.length_b   1.000
_cell.length_c   1.000
_cell.angle_alpha   90.00
_cell.angle_beta   90.00
_cell.angle_gamma   90.00
#
_symmetry.space_group_name_H-M   'P 1'
#
loop_
_entity.id
_entity.type
_entity.pdbx_description
1 polymer ?
#
loop_
_entity_poly.entity_id
_entity_poly.type
_entity_poly.pdbx_seq_one_letter_code
_entity_poly.pdbx_strand_id
1 'polypeptide(L)'
;MKLGMVGLPNVGKSTLFNALTNAGAQSANYPFCTIEKNVGVVSVPDSRLDYLAKMYEPDSFKPATLEFVDIAGLVKGASKGEGLGNKFLADIREVDAIVHVVRCFEDIDIIHVDGSINPARDIETIDLELIFADLEMVQRRIDRAKKLMKGDKKAAVQVDFFERLAAHLEEGHSARSFEMTEDEQAFMHDTPLLSAKPVIYAANLCEADFTGDLANHAHFQAVKAIAEAENAAVLPICAQTEAEISDMSDEDKAMFLAELGLEESGLNRIIQTGYSLLGLISFLTAGKQEVRAWTITRGTKAPQAAGKIHTDFEKGFIRAEIVAFDDLERCGSMVAAKEQGLLRLEGKEYVMHDGDIVEFRFNV
;
A
#
# COMPACT_ATOMS: atom_id res chain seq x y z
N MET A 1 -4.28 7.93 2.16
CA MET A 1 -3.82 7.13 0.99
C MET A 1 -4.58 5.82 0.99
N LYS A 2 -4.95 5.35 -0.20
CA LYS A 2 -5.91 4.26 -0.38
C LYS A 2 -5.28 3.11 -1.19
N LEU A 3 -5.47 1.89 -0.71
CA LEU A 3 -5.15 0.66 -1.44
C LEU A 3 -6.44 0.05 -2.00
N GLY A 4 -6.51 -0.16 -3.30
CA GLY A 4 -7.65 -0.83 -3.93
C GLY A 4 -7.45 -2.34 -3.98
N MET A 5 -8.36 -3.11 -3.39
CA MET A 5 -8.36 -4.56 -3.51
C MET A 5 -9.10 -4.97 -4.77
N VAL A 6 -8.39 -5.64 -5.69
CA VAL A 6 -8.94 -6.14 -6.95
C VAL A 6 -8.76 -7.65 -7.05
N GLY A 7 -9.54 -8.29 -7.92
CA GLY A 7 -9.45 -9.70 -8.20
C GLY A 7 -10.69 -10.17 -8.97
N LEU A 8 -10.56 -11.30 -9.67
CA LEU A 8 -11.69 -11.95 -10.34
C LEU A 8 -12.71 -12.48 -9.30
N PRO A 9 -13.93 -12.79 -9.71
CA PRO A 9 -14.90 -13.44 -8.81
C PRO A 9 -14.35 -14.76 -8.22
N ASN A 10 -14.70 -15.04 -6.97
CA ASN A 10 -14.37 -16.29 -6.26
C ASN A 10 -12.86 -16.54 -6.01
N VAL A 11 -12.06 -15.48 -5.93
CA VAL A 11 -10.62 -15.56 -5.60
C VAL A 11 -10.32 -15.39 -4.10
N GLY A 12 -11.36 -15.14 -3.26
CA GLY A 12 -11.22 -14.88 -1.82
C GLY A 12 -11.09 -13.38 -1.46
N LYS A 13 -11.28 -12.46 -2.43
CA LYS A 13 -11.15 -11.01 -2.23
C LYS A 13 -12.02 -10.48 -1.10
N SER A 14 -13.34 -10.78 -1.12
CA SER A 14 -14.27 -10.29 -0.09
C SER A 14 -14.01 -10.91 1.28
N THR A 15 -13.57 -12.18 1.33
CA THR A 15 -13.17 -12.84 2.57
C THR A 15 -11.98 -12.10 3.19
N LEU A 16 -10.96 -11.81 2.39
CA LEU A 16 -9.77 -11.09 2.83
C LEU A 16 -10.09 -9.65 3.25
N PHE A 17 -10.94 -8.95 2.49
CA PHE A 17 -11.38 -7.60 2.83
C PHE A 17 -12.15 -7.55 4.15
N ASN A 18 -13.07 -8.50 4.37
CA ASN A 18 -13.83 -8.59 5.60
C ASN A 18 -12.93 -8.91 6.80
N ALA A 19 -12.00 -9.85 6.66
CA ALA A 19 -11.02 -10.17 7.71
C ALA A 19 -10.18 -8.92 8.07
N LEU A 20 -9.73 -8.17 7.08
CA LEU A 20 -8.96 -6.95 7.22
C LEU A 20 -9.74 -5.83 7.93
N THR A 21 -11.02 -5.65 7.58
CA THR A 21 -11.90 -4.63 8.18
C THR A 21 -12.36 -5.00 9.58
N ASN A 22 -12.59 -6.30 9.86
CA ASN A 22 -12.94 -6.78 11.20
C ASN A 22 -11.77 -6.60 12.17
N ALA A 23 -10.56 -6.95 11.77
CA ALA A 23 -9.35 -6.70 12.55
C ALA A 23 -9.16 -5.19 12.82
N GLY A 24 -9.46 -4.34 11.85
CA GLY A 24 -9.43 -2.88 12.00
C GLY A 24 -10.50 -2.34 12.95
N ALA A 25 -11.70 -2.89 12.95
CA ALA A 25 -12.81 -2.45 13.81
C ALA A 25 -12.53 -2.75 15.30
N GLN A 26 -11.86 -3.85 15.61
CA GLN A 26 -11.47 -4.20 16.98
C GLN A 26 -10.38 -3.27 17.55
N SER A 27 -9.49 -2.77 16.69
CA SER A 27 -8.38 -1.89 17.09
C SER A 27 -8.71 -0.40 17.10
N ALA A 28 -9.82 0.03 16.49
CA ALA A 28 -10.12 1.44 16.24
C ALA A 28 -11.45 1.90 16.86
N ASN A 29 -11.40 2.40 18.09
CA ASN A 29 -12.40 3.35 18.60
C ASN A 29 -12.17 4.74 17.95
N TYR A 30 -12.31 4.84 16.62
CA TYR A 30 -12.25 6.13 15.94
C TYR A 30 -13.64 6.75 15.81
N PRO A 31 -13.97 7.85 16.54
CA PRO A 31 -15.30 8.46 16.57
C PRO A 31 -15.72 9.17 15.27
N PHE A 32 -14.90 9.17 14.21
CA PHE A 32 -15.15 9.91 12.97
C PHE A 32 -15.03 9.07 11.69
N CYS A 33 -15.00 7.74 11.77
CA CYS A 33 -15.06 6.92 10.56
C CYS A 33 -16.52 6.85 10.07
N THR A 34 -16.89 7.70 9.12
CA THR A 34 -18.03 7.44 8.23
C THR A 34 -17.68 6.17 7.46
N ILE A 35 -18.38 5.08 7.77
CA ILE A 35 -18.27 3.82 7.02
C ILE A 35 -18.91 4.06 5.65
N GLU A 36 -18.10 4.52 4.69
CA GLU A 36 -18.50 4.43 3.28
C GLU A 36 -18.57 2.95 2.92
N LYS A 37 -19.61 2.56 2.18
CA LYS A 37 -19.70 1.19 1.67
C LYS A 37 -18.43 0.85 0.92
N ASN A 38 -17.79 -0.25 1.29
CA ASN A 38 -16.57 -0.79 0.68
C ASN A 38 -15.25 -0.06 1.00
N VAL A 39 -15.17 0.75 2.06
CA VAL A 39 -13.91 1.33 2.55
C VAL A 39 -13.65 0.83 3.97
N GLY A 40 -12.49 0.25 4.19
CA GLY A 40 -11.99 -0.19 5.48
C GLY A 40 -10.79 0.66 5.91
N VAL A 41 -10.77 1.11 7.16
CA VAL A 41 -9.60 1.78 7.76
C VAL A 41 -8.96 0.82 8.74
N VAL A 42 -7.68 0.54 8.55
CA VAL A 42 -6.94 -0.42 9.36
C VAL A 42 -5.74 0.24 10.02
N SER A 43 -5.41 -0.23 11.21
CA SER A 43 -4.20 0.20 11.91
C SER A 43 -2.96 -0.44 11.28
N VAL A 44 -1.90 0.34 11.13
CA VAL A 44 -0.59 -0.16 10.69
C VAL A 44 0.13 -0.74 11.90
N PRO A 45 0.44 -2.05 11.91
CA PRO A 45 1.19 -2.67 13.00
C PRO A 45 2.58 -2.03 13.13
N ASP A 46 2.92 -1.58 14.34
CA ASP A 46 4.22 -0.96 14.62
C ASP A 46 4.67 -1.29 16.06
N SER A 47 5.59 -2.25 16.19
CA SER A 47 6.14 -2.68 17.48
C SER A 47 6.83 -1.56 18.26
N ARG A 48 7.32 -0.52 17.56
CA ARG A 48 7.94 0.66 18.18
C ARG A 48 6.90 1.46 18.97
N LEU A 49 5.70 1.56 18.42
CA LEU A 49 4.59 2.26 19.08
C LEU A 49 4.11 1.49 20.32
N ASP A 50 4.06 0.14 20.23
CA ASP A 50 3.72 -0.74 21.35
C ASP A 50 4.77 -0.64 22.48
N TYR A 51 6.06 -0.57 22.12
CA TYR A 51 7.14 -0.35 23.09
C TYR A 51 6.97 0.99 23.81
N LEU A 52 6.67 2.06 23.09
CA LEU A 52 6.43 3.38 23.67
C LEU A 52 5.19 3.39 24.56
N ALA A 53 4.13 2.69 24.17
CA ALA A 53 2.93 2.56 25.00
C ALA A 53 3.23 1.86 26.35
N LYS A 54 4.04 0.80 26.34
CA LYS A 54 4.50 0.13 27.57
C LYS A 54 5.37 1.03 28.44
N MET A 55 6.20 1.89 27.84
CA MET A 55 7.11 2.79 28.54
C MET A 55 6.36 3.97 29.20
N TYR A 56 5.37 4.55 28.51
CA TYR A 56 4.70 5.78 28.95
C TYR A 56 3.34 5.53 29.62
N GLU A 57 2.73 4.34 29.44
CA GLU A 57 1.37 4.01 29.91
C GLU A 57 0.39 5.16 29.58
N PRO A 58 0.17 5.50 28.30
CA PRO A 58 -0.54 6.69 27.89
C PRO A 58 -2.05 6.58 28.10
N ASP A 59 -2.72 7.72 28.31
CA ASP A 59 -4.17 7.80 28.34
C ASP A 59 -4.80 7.51 26.95
N SER A 60 -4.05 7.73 25.86
CA SER A 60 -4.50 7.53 24.49
C SER A 60 -3.39 6.89 23.64
N PHE A 61 -3.77 5.85 22.86
CA PHE A 61 -2.91 5.14 21.94
C PHE A 61 -3.47 5.26 20.51
N LYS A 62 -2.66 5.80 19.56
CA LYS A 62 -3.10 6.05 18.18
C LYS A 62 -2.07 5.56 17.16
N PRO A 63 -2.26 4.38 16.57
CA PRO A 63 -1.43 3.91 15.48
C PRO A 63 -1.64 4.72 14.20
N ALA A 64 -0.71 4.60 13.26
CA ALA A 64 -0.91 5.03 11.88
C ALA A 64 -2.03 4.19 11.24
N THR A 65 -2.70 4.74 10.24
CA THR A 65 -3.80 4.04 9.56
C THR A 65 -3.62 4.04 8.06
N LEU A 66 -4.18 3.01 7.42
CA LEU A 66 -4.22 2.83 5.98
C LEU A 66 -5.67 2.52 5.56
N GLU A 67 -6.11 3.09 4.44
CA GLU A 67 -7.43 2.86 3.89
C GLU A 67 -7.37 1.78 2.82
N PHE A 68 -8.28 0.81 2.91
CA PHE A 68 -8.50 -0.22 1.89
C PHE A 68 -9.88 -0.03 1.25
N VAL A 69 -9.94 -0.17 -0.06
CA VAL A 69 -11.19 -0.04 -0.83
C VAL A 69 -11.48 -1.38 -1.51
N ASP A 70 -12.63 -1.99 -1.21
CA ASP A 70 -13.07 -3.19 -1.93
C ASP A 70 -13.63 -2.76 -3.30
N ILE A 71 -12.84 -3.00 -4.34
CA ILE A 71 -13.22 -2.70 -5.72
C ILE A 71 -13.99 -3.89 -6.27
N ALA A 72 -15.19 -3.63 -6.80
CA ALA A 72 -16.05 -4.68 -7.35
C ALA A 72 -15.31 -5.50 -8.42
N GLY A 73 -15.46 -6.82 -8.37
CA GLY A 73 -14.77 -7.73 -9.27
C GLY A 73 -15.02 -7.41 -10.74
N LEU A 74 -13.98 -7.55 -11.54
CA LEU A 74 -14.01 -7.31 -12.97
C LEU A 74 -14.88 -8.37 -13.67
N VAL A 75 -15.73 -7.93 -14.60
CA VAL A 75 -16.36 -8.78 -15.63
C VAL A 75 -15.66 -8.49 -16.93
N LYS A 76 -15.21 -9.53 -17.67
CA LYS A 76 -14.54 -9.39 -18.98
C LYS A 76 -15.30 -8.40 -19.88
N GLY A 77 -14.58 -7.46 -20.51
CA GLY A 77 -15.15 -6.45 -21.39
C GLY A 77 -15.48 -5.12 -20.72
N ALA A 78 -14.96 -4.88 -19.53
CA ALA A 78 -15.13 -3.65 -18.76
C ALA A 78 -14.76 -2.38 -19.53
N SER A 79 -13.69 -2.44 -20.34
CA SER A 79 -13.21 -1.34 -21.17
C SER A 79 -14.10 -1.00 -22.37
N LYS A 80 -14.99 -1.93 -22.78
CA LYS A 80 -15.89 -1.73 -23.93
C LYS A 80 -17.22 -1.03 -23.62
N GLY A 81 -17.37 -0.47 -22.42
CA GLY A 81 -18.38 0.57 -22.16
C GLY A 81 -19.71 0.11 -21.58
N GLU A 82 -19.86 -1.08 -21.06
CA GLU A 82 -21.11 -1.49 -20.39
C GLU A 82 -20.99 -1.40 -18.86
N GLY A 83 -21.57 -0.35 -18.28
CA GLY A 83 -21.95 -0.14 -16.88
C GLY A 83 -20.91 -0.48 -15.79
N LEU A 84 -20.76 -1.76 -15.45
CA LEU A 84 -19.91 -2.22 -14.33
C LEU A 84 -18.41 -2.01 -14.58
N GLY A 85 -17.96 -2.08 -15.82
CA GLY A 85 -16.56 -1.89 -16.17
C GLY A 85 -16.07 -0.46 -16.00
N ASN A 86 -16.90 0.51 -16.38
CA ASN A 86 -16.57 1.92 -16.18
C ASN A 86 -16.47 2.26 -14.68
N LYS A 87 -17.30 1.62 -13.84
CA LYS A 87 -17.22 1.79 -12.40
C LYS A 87 -15.91 1.21 -11.84
N PHE A 88 -15.53 0.00 -12.24
CA PHE A 88 -14.25 -0.61 -11.86
C PHE A 88 -13.06 0.29 -12.17
N LEU A 89 -12.96 0.81 -13.41
CA LEU A 89 -11.90 1.73 -13.81
C LEU A 89 -11.95 3.06 -13.05
N ALA A 90 -13.16 3.55 -12.69
CA ALA A 90 -13.31 4.76 -11.87
C ALA A 90 -12.80 4.51 -10.45
N ASP A 91 -13.18 3.39 -9.83
CA ASP A 91 -12.73 3.03 -8.49
C ASP A 91 -11.18 2.85 -8.44
N ILE A 92 -10.59 2.23 -9.49
CA ILE A 92 -9.12 2.13 -9.62
C ILE A 92 -8.46 3.52 -9.70
N ARG A 93 -9.09 4.51 -10.35
CA ARG A 93 -8.51 5.87 -10.42
C ARG A 93 -8.37 6.53 -9.06
N GLU A 94 -9.26 6.24 -8.13
CA GLU A 94 -9.34 6.88 -6.80
C GLU A 94 -8.36 6.31 -5.77
N VAL A 95 -7.72 5.18 -6.05
CA VAL A 95 -6.75 4.55 -5.15
C VAL A 95 -5.31 4.85 -5.57
N ASP A 96 -4.38 4.78 -4.60
CA ASP A 96 -2.98 5.12 -4.82
C ASP A 96 -2.15 3.90 -5.27
N ALA A 97 -2.53 2.69 -4.85
CA ALA A 97 -1.92 1.42 -5.24
C ALA A 97 -2.95 0.29 -5.22
N ILE A 98 -2.59 -0.87 -5.75
CA ILE A 98 -3.46 -2.02 -5.96
C ILE A 98 -2.97 -3.21 -5.12
N VAL A 99 -3.89 -3.89 -4.43
CA VAL A 99 -3.71 -5.23 -3.89
C VAL A 99 -4.47 -6.19 -4.80
N HIS A 100 -3.77 -6.93 -5.63
CA HIS A 100 -4.35 -7.88 -6.57
C HIS A 100 -4.44 -9.26 -5.91
N VAL A 101 -5.65 -9.65 -5.51
CA VAL A 101 -5.92 -10.98 -4.93
C VAL A 101 -6.02 -11.99 -6.06
N VAL A 102 -5.11 -12.96 -6.07
CA VAL A 102 -4.97 -13.97 -7.12
C VAL A 102 -5.22 -15.35 -6.53
N ARG A 103 -6.12 -16.11 -7.13
CA ARG A 103 -6.44 -17.47 -6.69
C ARG A 103 -5.32 -18.46 -7.07
N CYS A 104 -4.71 -19.06 -6.07
CA CYS A 104 -3.70 -20.12 -6.23
C CYS A 104 -4.12 -21.45 -5.58
N PHE A 105 -5.25 -21.49 -4.87
CA PHE A 105 -5.78 -22.69 -4.21
C PHE A 105 -6.74 -23.46 -5.10
N GLU A 106 -6.78 -24.79 -4.94
CA GLU A 106 -7.76 -25.67 -5.55
C GLU A 106 -8.88 -25.95 -4.54
N ASP A 107 -10.13 -25.79 -4.98
CA ASP A 107 -11.32 -26.12 -4.21
C ASP A 107 -12.44 -26.52 -5.18
N ILE A 108 -12.97 -27.72 -5.03
CA ILE A 108 -13.98 -28.31 -5.91
C ILE A 108 -15.36 -27.64 -5.73
N ASP A 109 -15.62 -27.09 -4.55
CA ASP A 109 -16.88 -26.44 -4.22
C ASP A 109 -16.92 -24.96 -4.66
N ILE A 110 -15.75 -24.38 -4.97
CA ILE A 110 -15.62 -23.00 -5.42
C ILE A 110 -15.35 -22.96 -6.92
N ILE A 111 -16.36 -22.61 -7.70
CA ILE A 111 -16.26 -22.55 -9.17
C ILE A 111 -15.37 -21.38 -9.58
N HIS A 112 -14.38 -21.64 -10.47
CA HIS A 112 -13.61 -20.60 -11.13
C HIS A 112 -14.37 -20.04 -12.34
N VAL A 113 -14.30 -18.70 -12.58
CA VAL A 113 -15.05 -18.03 -13.68
C VAL A 113 -14.71 -18.60 -15.06
N ASP A 114 -13.43 -18.98 -15.27
CA ASP A 114 -12.94 -19.56 -16.54
C ASP A 114 -12.82 -21.09 -16.49
N GLY A 115 -13.41 -21.75 -15.49
CA GLY A 115 -13.47 -23.20 -15.37
C GLY A 115 -12.15 -23.91 -14.96
N SER A 116 -11.04 -23.18 -14.88
CA SER A 116 -9.75 -23.72 -14.45
C SER A 116 -8.93 -22.64 -13.74
N ILE A 117 -8.10 -23.04 -12.77
CA ILE A 117 -7.20 -22.13 -12.06
C ILE A 117 -5.98 -21.88 -12.95
N ASN A 118 -5.74 -20.62 -13.26
CA ASN A 118 -4.56 -20.15 -13.98
C ASN A 118 -4.22 -18.73 -13.54
N PRO A 119 -3.36 -18.56 -12.51
CA PRO A 119 -3.04 -17.26 -11.96
C PRO A 119 -2.49 -16.26 -12.98
N ALA A 120 -1.65 -16.73 -13.91
CA ALA A 120 -1.08 -15.85 -14.95
C ALA A 120 -2.16 -15.26 -15.86
N ARG A 121 -3.09 -16.11 -16.35
CA ARG A 121 -4.25 -15.64 -17.15
C ARG A 121 -5.14 -14.69 -16.36
N ASP A 122 -5.34 -14.95 -15.08
CA ASP A 122 -6.23 -14.17 -14.23
C ASP A 122 -5.64 -12.78 -13.98
N ILE A 123 -4.32 -12.68 -13.79
CA ILE A 123 -3.58 -11.41 -13.72
C ILE A 123 -3.68 -10.67 -15.05
N GLU A 124 -3.33 -11.33 -16.16
CA GLU A 124 -3.40 -10.76 -17.51
C GLU A 124 -4.79 -10.19 -17.83
N THR A 125 -5.85 -10.87 -17.40
CA THR A 125 -7.23 -10.43 -17.63
C THR A 125 -7.51 -9.05 -17.00
N ILE A 126 -7.02 -8.80 -15.78
CA ILE A 126 -7.18 -7.50 -15.11
C ILE A 126 -6.24 -6.46 -15.74
N ASP A 127 -4.97 -6.81 -15.96
CA ASP A 127 -4.00 -5.90 -16.53
C ASP A 127 -4.41 -5.41 -17.93
N LEU A 128 -4.93 -6.27 -18.79
CA LEU A 128 -5.42 -5.87 -20.11
C LEU A 128 -6.53 -4.84 -20.06
N GLU A 129 -7.46 -4.92 -19.09
CA GLU A 129 -8.51 -3.91 -18.96
C GLU A 129 -7.95 -2.54 -18.53
N LEU A 130 -6.93 -2.53 -17.66
CA LEU A 130 -6.23 -1.29 -17.30
C LEU A 130 -5.44 -0.73 -18.47
N ILE A 131 -4.73 -1.58 -19.21
CA ILE A 131 -3.94 -1.24 -20.40
C ILE A 131 -4.82 -0.63 -21.49
N PHE A 132 -5.99 -1.22 -21.78
CA PHE A 132 -6.91 -0.66 -22.79
C PHE A 132 -7.39 0.75 -22.42
N ALA A 133 -7.71 0.98 -21.14
CA ALA A 133 -8.09 2.31 -20.67
C ALA A 133 -6.92 3.31 -20.80
N ASP A 134 -5.70 2.86 -20.54
CA ASP A 134 -4.49 3.67 -20.63
C ASP A 134 -4.12 3.98 -22.09
N LEU A 135 -4.26 3.02 -23.00
CA LEU A 135 -4.04 3.24 -24.46
C LEU A 135 -4.90 4.38 -25.00
N GLU A 136 -6.18 4.43 -24.62
CA GLU A 136 -7.04 5.55 -25.02
C GLU A 136 -6.54 6.90 -24.49
N MET A 137 -6.02 6.91 -23.26
CA MET A 137 -5.48 8.12 -22.65
C MET A 137 -4.18 8.54 -23.33
N VAL A 138 -3.26 7.61 -23.56
CA VAL A 138 -1.97 7.84 -24.21
C VAL A 138 -2.19 8.34 -25.63
N GLN A 139 -3.11 7.75 -26.41
CA GLN A 139 -3.43 8.20 -27.75
C GLN A 139 -3.90 9.65 -27.78
N ARG A 140 -4.79 10.04 -26.84
CA ARG A 140 -5.21 11.44 -26.71
C ARG A 140 -4.05 12.39 -26.36
N ARG A 141 -3.06 11.93 -25.59
CA ARG A 141 -1.83 12.70 -25.28
C ARG A 141 -0.95 12.86 -26.53
N ILE A 142 -0.75 11.80 -27.30
CA ILE A 142 -0.01 11.84 -28.58
C ILE A 142 -0.64 12.86 -29.52
N ASP A 143 -1.94 12.81 -29.74
CA ASP A 143 -2.66 13.70 -30.65
C ASP A 143 -2.53 15.18 -30.24
N ARG A 144 -2.57 15.45 -28.94
CA ARG A 144 -2.35 16.81 -28.40
C ARG A 144 -0.91 17.28 -28.61
N ALA A 145 0.07 16.44 -28.27
CA ALA A 145 1.48 16.77 -28.40
C ALA A 145 1.88 16.99 -29.87
N LYS A 146 1.36 16.18 -30.82
CA LYS A 146 1.58 16.35 -32.26
C LYS A 146 1.06 17.70 -32.78
N LYS A 147 -0.04 18.21 -32.28
CA LYS A 147 -0.57 19.53 -32.64
C LYS A 147 0.35 20.67 -32.18
N LEU A 148 1.04 20.50 -31.08
CA LEU A 148 1.95 21.50 -30.49
C LEU A 148 3.37 21.42 -31.07
N MET A 149 3.75 20.30 -31.68
CA MET A 149 5.11 19.99 -32.16
C MET A 149 5.64 21.01 -33.23
N LYS A 150 4.77 21.72 -33.96
CA LYS A 150 5.16 22.66 -35.01
C LYS A 150 5.94 23.90 -34.53
N GLY A 151 6.10 24.10 -33.24
CA GLY A 151 6.80 25.25 -32.64
C GLY A 151 7.60 24.94 -31.38
N ASP A 152 7.54 23.74 -30.86
CA ASP A 152 8.13 23.39 -29.60
C ASP A 152 8.92 22.06 -29.64
N LYS A 153 10.24 22.14 -29.35
CA LYS A 153 11.11 20.96 -29.27
C LYS A 153 10.74 20.02 -28.12
N LYS A 154 10.20 20.54 -27.01
CA LYS A 154 9.73 19.72 -25.89
C LYS A 154 8.54 18.86 -26.28
N ALA A 155 7.67 19.36 -27.16
CA ALA A 155 6.55 18.58 -27.68
C ALA A 155 7.02 17.38 -28.52
N ALA A 156 8.15 17.49 -29.22
CA ALA A 156 8.70 16.36 -29.99
C ALA A 156 9.19 15.23 -29.04
N VAL A 157 9.87 15.56 -27.92
CA VAL A 157 10.31 14.58 -26.92
C VAL A 157 9.11 13.91 -26.26
N GLN A 158 8.06 14.68 -25.99
CA GLN A 158 6.83 14.17 -25.41
C GLN A 158 6.09 13.21 -26.37
N VAL A 159 6.09 13.49 -27.66
CA VAL A 159 5.51 12.59 -28.70
C VAL A 159 6.28 11.26 -28.72
N ASP A 160 7.62 11.31 -28.79
CA ASP A 160 8.46 10.11 -28.79
C ASP A 160 8.20 9.23 -27.56
N PHE A 161 8.19 9.85 -26.38
CA PHE A 161 7.89 9.15 -25.12
C PHE A 161 6.53 8.43 -25.17
N PHE A 162 5.46 9.14 -25.55
CA PHE A 162 4.13 8.54 -25.57
C PHE A 162 3.94 7.52 -26.68
N GLU A 163 4.63 7.64 -27.83
CA GLU A 163 4.60 6.62 -28.88
C GLU A 163 5.30 5.34 -28.44
N ARG A 164 6.44 5.42 -27.76
CA ARG A 164 7.11 4.25 -27.15
C ARG A 164 6.24 3.60 -26.07
N LEU A 165 5.63 4.40 -25.21
CA LEU A 165 4.72 3.91 -24.18
C LEU A 165 3.48 3.24 -24.80
N ALA A 166 2.89 3.81 -25.86
CA ALA A 166 1.78 3.19 -26.58
C ALA A 166 2.17 1.82 -27.16
N ALA A 167 3.34 1.71 -27.80
CA ALA A 167 3.84 0.43 -28.34
C ALA A 167 4.02 -0.61 -27.23
N HIS A 168 4.58 -0.22 -26.07
CA HIS A 168 4.73 -1.10 -24.91
C HIS A 168 3.36 -1.63 -24.38
N LEU A 169 2.37 -0.73 -24.29
CA LEU A 169 1.01 -1.09 -23.89
C LEU A 169 0.30 -1.97 -24.94
N GLU A 170 0.51 -1.73 -26.25
CA GLU A 170 -0.04 -2.54 -27.33
C GLU A 170 0.51 -3.97 -27.36
N GLU A 171 1.73 -4.18 -26.86
CA GLU A 171 2.32 -5.50 -26.64
C GLU A 171 1.74 -6.22 -25.41
N GLY A 172 0.84 -5.59 -24.66
CA GLY A 172 0.19 -6.14 -23.47
C GLY A 172 0.98 -5.96 -22.17
N HIS A 173 2.00 -5.11 -22.18
CA HIS A 173 2.79 -4.82 -20.99
C HIS A 173 2.22 -3.61 -20.23
N SER A 174 2.14 -3.72 -18.90
CA SER A 174 1.66 -2.65 -18.03
C SER A 174 2.62 -1.45 -18.03
N ALA A 175 2.08 -0.23 -17.86
CA ALA A 175 2.90 0.99 -17.82
C ALA A 175 3.90 1.00 -16.64
N ARG A 176 3.67 0.18 -15.57
CA ARG A 176 4.60 0.03 -14.45
C ARG A 176 5.93 -0.63 -14.82
N SER A 177 5.94 -1.43 -15.88
CA SER A 177 7.15 -2.09 -16.40
C SER A 177 7.85 -1.30 -17.52
N PHE A 178 7.34 -0.11 -17.88
CA PHE A 178 7.91 0.71 -18.93
C PHE A 178 9.21 1.38 -18.47
N GLU A 179 10.30 1.17 -19.20
CA GLU A 179 11.59 1.80 -18.95
C GLU A 179 11.61 3.25 -19.44
N MET A 180 11.98 4.17 -18.54
CA MET A 180 12.03 5.60 -18.84
C MET A 180 13.25 6.25 -18.19
N THR A 181 13.69 7.38 -18.76
CA THR A 181 14.75 8.22 -18.19
C THR A 181 14.22 9.10 -17.06
N GLU A 182 15.12 9.70 -16.25
CA GLU A 182 14.73 10.64 -15.19
C GLU A 182 13.93 11.84 -15.73
N ASP A 183 14.31 12.36 -16.91
CA ASP A 183 13.62 13.48 -17.55
C ASP A 183 12.19 13.10 -18.01
N GLU A 184 11.96 11.84 -18.33
CA GLU A 184 10.67 11.31 -18.77
C GLU A 184 9.71 11.01 -17.61
N GLN A 185 10.22 10.84 -16.39
CA GLN A 185 9.38 10.58 -15.21
C GLN A 185 8.32 11.66 -15.01
N ALA A 186 8.62 12.91 -15.35
CA ALA A 186 7.66 13.99 -15.28
C ALA A 186 6.45 13.75 -16.21
N PHE A 187 6.65 13.20 -17.42
CA PHE A 187 5.55 12.88 -18.33
C PHE A 187 4.66 11.76 -17.81
N MET A 188 5.27 10.74 -17.19
CA MET A 188 4.54 9.65 -16.54
C MET A 188 3.74 10.17 -15.36
N HIS A 189 4.35 10.97 -14.47
CA HIS A 189 3.70 11.54 -13.30
C HIS A 189 2.48 12.42 -13.67
N ASP A 190 2.57 13.20 -14.75
CA ASP A 190 1.50 14.05 -15.24
C ASP A 190 0.38 13.28 -15.99
N THR A 191 0.55 11.97 -16.14
CA THR A 191 -0.40 11.11 -16.85
C THR A 191 -0.91 10.03 -15.90
N PRO A 192 -2.13 10.16 -15.35
CA PRO A 192 -2.66 9.24 -14.34
C PRO A 192 -3.08 7.90 -14.97
N LEU A 193 -2.09 7.10 -15.36
CA LEU A 193 -2.29 5.77 -15.93
C LEU A 193 -2.67 4.76 -14.84
N LEU A 194 -3.58 3.86 -15.18
CA LEU A 194 -4.08 2.84 -14.28
C LEU A 194 -3.09 1.70 -14.13
N SER A 195 -2.50 1.25 -15.24
CA SER A 195 -1.50 0.18 -15.25
C SER A 195 -0.11 0.63 -14.77
N ALA A 196 0.08 1.94 -14.51
CA ALA A 196 1.28 2.46 -13.84
C ALA A 196 1.21 2.40 -12.31
N LYS A 197 0.02 2.15 -11.73
CA LYS A 197 -0.14 2.09 -10.27
C LYS A 197 0.69 0.94 -9.69
N PRO A 198 1.38 1.17 -8.55
CA PRO A 198 2.08 0.11 -7.83
C PRO A 198 1.13 -1.03 -7.45
N VAL A 199 1.61 -2.27 -7.48
CA VAL A 199 0.81 -3.46 -7.20
C VAL A 199 1.48 -4.36 -6.16
N ILE A 200 0.65 -4.98 -5.31
CA ILE A 200 1.00 -6.12 -4.45
C ILE A 200 0.16 -7.29 -4.93
N TYR A 201 0.80 -8.39 -5.29
CA TYR A 201 0.10 -9.63 -5.59
C TYR A 201 -0.12 -10.41 -4.30
N ALA A 202 -1.38 -10.55 -3.89
CA ALA A 202 -1.80 -11.39 -2.78
C ALA A 202 -2.19 -12.77 -3.34
N ALA A 203 -1.23 -13.69 -3.34
CA ALA A 203 -1.43 -15.06 -3.82
C ALA A 203 -2.21 -15.86 -2.78
N ASN A 204 -3.51 -16.06 -3.01
CA ASN A 204 -4.40 -16.75 -2.10
C ASN A 204 -4.28 -18.25 -2.25
N LEU A 205 -3.70 -18.90 -1.26
CA LEU A 205 -3.38 -20.30 -1.12
C LEU A 205 -4.34 -21.00 -0.14
N CYS A 206 -4.34 -22.31 -0.07
CA CYS A 206 -4.96 -23.02 1.04
C CYS A 206 -3.98 -23.16 2.23
N GLU A 207 -4.50 -23.45 3.42
CA GLU A 207 -3.70 -23.59 4.64
C GLU A 207 -2.62 -24.67 4.51
N ALA A 208 -2.98 -25.79 3.89
CA ALA A 208 -2.05 -26.91 3.69
C ALA A 208 -0.80 -26.53 2.87
N ASP A 209 -0.89 -25.51 2.01
CA ASP A 209 0.23 -25.07 1.19
C ASP A 209 1.34 -24.39 2.03
N PHE A 210 0.99 -23.81 3.19
CA PHE A 210 1.95 -23.16 4.09
C PHE A 210 2.84 -24.17 4.84
N THR A 211 2.35 -25.39 5.05
CA THR A 211 3.14 -26.47 5.65
C THR A 211 3.97 -27.20 4.61
N GLY A 212 3.74 -26.91 3.32
CA GLY A 212 4.45 -27.47 2.18
C GLY A 212 5.62 -26.61 1.71
N ASP A 213 6.20 -27.01 0.58
CA ASP A 213 7.27 -26.25 -0.08
C ASP A 213 6.70 -25.28 -1.12
N LEU A 214 6.51 -24.03 -0.74
CA LEU A 214 6.05 -22.95 -1.63
C LEU A 214 6.97 -22.75 -2.84
N ALA A 215 8.25 -23.15 -2.76
CA ALA A 215 9.16 -23.06 -3.89
C ALA A 215 8.77 -24.00 -5.04
N ASN A 216 8.04 -25.08 -4.73
CA ASN A 216 7.53 -26.04 -5.71
C ASN A 216 6.04 -25.88 -6.02
N HIS A 217 5.35 -24.89 -5.42
CA HIS A 217 3.94 -24.65 -5.68
C HIS A 217 3.74 -23.92 -7.02
N ALA A 218 3.29 -24.65 -8.05
CA ALA A 218 3.25 -24.15 -9.43
C ALA A 218 2.49 -22.84 -9.62
N HIS A 219 1.31 -22.69 -8.99
CA HIS A 219 0.49 -21.49 -9.10
C HIS A 219 1.13 -20.29 -8.39
N PHE A 220 1.74 -20.51 -7.22
CA PHE A 220 2.47 -19.45 -6.52
C PHE A 220 3.71 -19.00 -7.31
N GLN A 221 4.47 -19.93 -7.88
CA GLN A 221 5.63 -19.60 -8.70
C GLN A 221 5.27 -18.83 -9.97
N ALA A 222 4.10 -19.10 -10.57
CA ALA A 222 3.60 -18.34 -11.71
C ALA A 222 3.33 -16.87 -11.33
N VAL A 223 2.69 -16.61 -10.17
CA VAL A 223 2.46 -15.24 -9.67
C VAL A 223 3.79 -14.57 -9.34
N LYS A 224 4.70 -15.29 -8.69
CA LYS A 224 6.02 -14.78 -8.30
C LYS A 224 6.84 -14.34 -9.51
N ALA A 225 6.84 -15.13 -10.59
CA ALA A 225 7.55 -14.77 -11.82
C ALA A 225 7.03 -13.48 -12.45
N ILE A 226 5.71 -13.25 -12.44
CA ILE A 226 5.10 -12.00 -12.91
C ILE A 226 5.50 -10.83 -12.01
N ALA A 227 5.39 -11.02 -10.70
CA ALA A 227 5.75 -9.99 -9.72
C ALA A 227 7.23 -9.56 -9.85
N GLU A 228 8.14 -10.52 -10.04
CA GLU A 228 9.57 -10.25 -10.25
C GLU A 228 9.82 -9.47 -11.56
N ALA A 229 9.12 -9.80 -12.65
CA ALA A 229 9.24 -9.10 -13.92
C ALA A 229 8.76 -7.64 -13.84
N GLU A 230 7.81 -7.35 -12.95
CA GLU A 230 7.25 -6.01 -12.72
C GLU A 230 7.90 -5.28 -11.52
N ASN A 231 8.88 -5.88 -10.87
CA ASN A 231 9.47 -5.38 -9.62
C ASN A 231 8.40 -5.11 -8.55
N ALA A 232 7.38 -5.97 -8.49
CA ALA A 232 6.26 -5.90 -7.57
C ALA A 232 6.44 -6.89 -6.40
N ALA A 233 5.77 -6.61 -5.29
CA ALA A 233 5.74 -7.52 -4.15
C ALA A 233 4.73 -8.67 -4.39
N VAL A 234 5.09 -9.88 -3.96
CA VAL A 234 4.18 -11.03 -3.89
C VAL A 234 4.12 -11.56 -2.47
N LEU A 235 2.91 -11.74 -1.95
CA LEU A 235 2.65 -12.22 -0.60
C LEU A 235 1.80 -13.50 -0.67
N PRO A 236 2.29 -14.66 -0.17
CA PRO A 236 1.44 -15.80 0.04
C PRO A 236 0.51 -15.53 1.22
N ILE A 237 -0.79 -15.75 1.04
CA ILE A 237 -1.84 -15.56 2.04
C ILE A 237 -2.82 -16.73 1.99
N CYS A 238 -3.55 -16.97 3.08
CA CYS A 238 -4.74 -17.80 3.09
C CYS A 238 -5.92 -16.96 3.61
N ALA A 239 -6.79 -16.51 2.72
CA ALA A 239 -7.91 -15.63 3.10
C ALA A 239 -8.86 -16.29 4.12
N GLN A 240 -9.00 -17.62 4.09
CA GLN A 240 -9.80 -18.37 5.04
C GLN A 240 -9.14 -18.33 6.43
N THR A 241 -7.86 -18.67 6.54
CA THR A 241 -7.09 -18.60 7.79
C THR A 241 -7.12 -17.18 8.37
N GLU A 242 -6.93 -16.15 7.54
CA GLU A 242 -6.99 -14.75 7.98
C GLU A 242 -8.38 -14.38 8.55
N ALA A 243 -9.45 -14.91 7.96
CA ALA A 243 -10.81 -14.69 8.49
C ALA A 243 -11.00 -15.42 9.84
N GLU A 244 -10.50 -16.64 9.99
CA GLU A 244 -10.60 -17.42 11.23
C GLU A 244 -9.83 -16.77 12.38
N ILE A 245 -8.61 -16.29 12.14
CA ILE A 245 -7.79 -15.68 13.18
C ILE A 245 -8.18 -14.23 13.49
N SER A 246 -9.01 -13.59 12.65
CA SER A 246 -9.40 -12.18 12.85
C SER A 246 -10.20 -11.97 14.15
N ASP A 247 -10.94 -12.99 14.60
CA ASP A 247 -11.77 -12.96 15.81
C ASP A 247 -11.10 -13.56 17.04
N MET A 248 -9.86 -14.08 16.92
CA MET A 248 -9.12 -14.68 18.03
C MET A 248 -8.47 -13.63 18.93
N SER A 249 -8.18 -14.02 20.19
CA SER A 249 -7.32 -13.23 21.07
C SER A 249 -5.89 -13.16 20.51
N ASP A 250 -5.13 -12.13 20.89
CA ASP A 250 -3.73 -11.99 20.43
C ASP A 250 -2.87 -13.20 20.80
N GLU A 251 -3.14 -13.83 21.97
CA GLU A 251 -2.42 -15.01 22.45
C GLU A 251 -2.75 -16.23 21.59
N ASP A 252 -4.05 -16.50 21.33
CA ASP A 252 -4.50 -17.61 20.50
C ASP A 252 -4.02 -17.45 19.05
N LYS A 253 -4.07 -16.22 18.51
CA LYS A 253 -3.58 -15.87 17.18
C LYS A 253 -2.09 -16.16 17.05
N ALA A 254 -1.28 -15.76 18.04
CA ALA A 254 0.15 -16.02 18.03
C ALA A 254 0.47 -17.53 18.06
N MET A 255 -0.28 -18.30 18.86
CA MET A 255 -0.14 -19.75 18.91
C MET A 255 -0.50 -20.40 17.57
N PHE A 256 -1.60 -20.01 16.95
CA PHE A 256 -2.06 -20.55 15.69
C PHE A 256 -1.07 -20.24 14.54
N LEU A 257 -0.58 -19.00 14.46
CA LEU A 257 0.45 -18.63 13.48
C LEU A 257 1.75 -19.42 13.65
N ALA A 258 2.16 -19.65 14.92
CA ALA A 258 3.36 -20.44 15.20
C ALA A 258 3.21 -21.93 14.76
N GLU A 259 2.01 -22.52 14.88
CA GLU A 259 1.73 -23.87 14.37
C GLU A 259 1.86 -23.96 12.84
N LEU A 260 1.52 -22.88 12.14
CA LEU A 260 1.70 -22.76 10.69
C LEU A 260 3.14 -22.36 10.27
N GLY A 261 4.03 -22.14 11.23
CA GLY A 261 5.39 -21.67 10.97
C GLY A 261 5.47 -20.22 10.51
N LEU A 262 4.45 -19.42 10.82
CA LEU A 262 4.35 -18.00 10.46
C LEU A 262 4.67 -17.11 11.67
N GLU A 263 5.48 -16.07 11.45
CA GLU A 263 5.81 -15.08 12.48
C GLU A 263 4.70 -14.02 12.64
N GLU A 264 3.99 -13.72 11.55
CA GLU A 264 2.91 -12.74 11.51
C GLU A 264 1.83 -13.12 10.49
N SER A 265 0.65 -12.52 10.62
CA SER A 265 -0.46 -12.75 9.69
C SER A 265 -0.19 -12.19 8.29
N GLY A 266 -0.81 -12.79 7.27
CA GLY A 266 -0.77 -12.28 5.91
C GLY A 266 -1.38 -10.89 5.79
N LEU A 267 -2.40 -10.57 6.59
CA LEU A 267 -2.99 -9.23 6.66
C LEU A 267 -1.98 -8.19 7.14
N ASN A 268 -1.26 -8.45 8.21
CA ASN A 268 -0.21 -7.54 8.70
C ASN A 268 0.84 -7.29 7.63
N ARG A 269 1.27 -8.33 6.93
CA ARG A 269 2.24 -8.24 5.82
C ARG A 269 1.69 -7.39 4.67
N ILE A 270 0.41 -7.54 4.30
CA ILE A 270 -0.23 -6.69 3.27
C ILE A 270 -0.23 -5.22 3.71
N ILE A 271 -0.61 -4.94 4.97
CA ILE A 271 -0.67 -3.57 5.50
C ILE A 271 0.72 -2.92 5.49
N GLN A 272 1.74 -3.60 6.02
CA GLN A 272 3.12 -3.09 6.09
C GLN A 272 3.73 -2.93 4.69
N THR A 273 3.54 -3.92 3.80
CA THR A 273 4.01 -3.84 2.42
C THR A 273 3.31 -2.70 1.67
N GLY A 274 2.01 -2.53 1.84
CA GLY A 274 1.24 -1.44 1.24
C GLY A 274 1.69 -0.07 1.75
N TYR A 275 1.97 0.05 3.04
CA TYR A 275 2.48 1.27 3.65
C TYR A 275 3.85 1.66 3.06
N SER A 276 4.75 0.69 2.96
CA SER A 276 6.07 0.87 2.35
C SER A 276 6.00 1.17 0.85
N LEU A 277 5.13 0.47 0.10
CA LEU A 277 4.92 0.64 -1.35
C LEU A 277 4.47 2.06 -1.69
N LEU A 278 3.64 2.66 -0.83
CA LEU A 278 3.19 4.04 -0.95
C LEU A 278 4.25 5.07 -0.51
N GLY A 279 5.46 4.63 -0.18
CA GLY A 279 6.53 5.49 0.30
C GLY A 279 6.22 6.17 1.63
N LEU A 280 5.33 5.56 2.44
CA LEU A 280 4.95 6.09 3.73
C LEU A 280 5.96 5.70 4.81
N ILE A 281 6.13 6.60 5.76
CA ILE A 281 6.91 6.39 6.99
C ILE A 281 6.14 7.00 8.17
N SER A 282 6.49 6.56 9.37
CA SER A 282 5.89 7.09 10.61
C SER A 282 6.93 7.78 11.45
N PHE A 283 6.66 9.03 11.86
CA PHE A 283 7.32 9.58 13.04
C PHE A 283 6.40 9.43 14.26
N LEU A 284 7.00 9.40 15.44
CA LEU A 284 6.32 9.05 16.68
C LEU A 284 6.33 10.26 17.64
N THR A 285 5.23 10.43 18.35
CA THR A 285 5.16 11.31 19.52
C THR A 285 4.80 10.46 20.73
N ALA A 286 5.49 10.64 21.84
CA ALA A 286 5.32 9.81 23.01
C ALA A 286 5.28 10.66 24.30
N GLY A 287 4.24 10.44 25.09
CA GLY A 287 4.04 11.08 26.38
C GLY A 287 2.90 10.44 27.17
N LYS A 288 2.71 10.88 28.41
CA LYS A 288 1.67 10.37 29.30
C LYS A 288 0.24 10.54 28.75
N GLN A 289 -0.02 11.64 28.03
CA GLN A 289 -1.34 11.91 27.48
C GLN A 289 -1.63 11.09 26.22
N GLU A 290 -0.65 10.98 25.32
CA GLU A 290 -0.83 10.29 24.05
C GLU A 290 0.50 9.68 23.59
N VAL A 291 0.43 8.45 23.06
CA VAL A 291 1.44 7.84 22.19
C VAL A 291 0.82 7.68 20.82
N ARG A 292 1.47 8.25 19.79
CA ARG A 292 0.89 8.29 18.45
C ARG A 292 1.93 8.17 17.36
N ALA A 293 1.59 7.42 16.31
CA ALA A 293 2.28 7.38 15.04
C ALA A 293 1.63 8.35 14.05
N TRP A 294 2.47 9.14 13.37
CA TRP A 294 2.07 10.14 12.39
C TRP A 294 2.58 9.76 11.01
N THR A 295 1.66 9.55 10.08
CA THR A 295 1.99 9.16 8.71
C THR A 295 2.47 10.36 7.89
N ILE A 296 3.64 10.23 7.29
CA ILE A 296 4.22 11.15 6.31
C ILE A 296 4.79 10.38 5.12
N THR A 297 5.06 11.07 4.02
CA THR A 297 5.80 10.48 2.90
C THR A 297 7.30 10.56 3.13
N ARG A 298 8.05 9.59 2.66
CA ARG A 298 9.52 9.61 2.68
C ARG A 298 10.01 10.86 1.99
N GLY A 299 11.01 11.53 2.57
CA GLY A 299 11.53 12.81 2.07
C GLY A 299 10.84 14.05 2.66
N THR A 300 9.80 13.88 3.49
CA THR A 300 9.14 15.00 4.19
C THR A 300 10.10 15.67 5.16
N LYS A 301 10.18 17.00 5.14
CA LYS A 301 11.00 17.78 6.07
C LYS A 301 10.27 18.05 7.38
N ALA A 302 11.03 18.36 8.44
CA ALA A 302 10.51 18.56 9.79
C ALA A 302 9.36 19.60 9.91
N PRO A 303 9.36 20.76 9.23
CA PRO A 303 8.23 21.69 9.30
C PRO A 303 6.92 21.09 8.76
N GLN A 304 6.97 20.39 7.60
CA GLN A 304 5.81 19.75 7.01
C GLN A 304 5.31 18.58 7.88
N ALA A 305 6.24 17.84 8.53
CA ALA A 305 5.90 16.80 9.49
C ALA A 305 5.18 17.39 10.71
N ALA A 306 5.66 18.53 11.25
CA ALA A 306 4.99 19.27 12.30
C ALA A 306 3.56 19.73 11.88
N GLY A 307 3.40 20.09 10.61
CA GLY A 307 2.12 20.45 10.00
C GLY A 307 1.08 19.33 10.02
N LYS A 308 1.52 18.06 10.06
CA LYS A 308 0.60 16.92 10.24
C LYS A 308 -0.06 16.88 11.60
N ILE A 309 0.59 17.45 12.62
CA ILE A 309 0.02 17.59 13.96
C ILE A 309 -0.96 18.77 13.97
N HIS A 310 -0.49 19.95 13.55
CA HIS A 310 -1.30 21.14 13.43
C HIS A 310 -0.65 22.16 12.49
N THR A 311 -1.45 22.90 11.73
CA THR A 311 -0.95 23.92 10.79
C THR A 311 -0.12 25.02 11.45
N ASP A 312 -0.41 25.36 12.71
CA ASP A 312 0.37 26.35 13.44
C ASP A 312 1.76 25.86 13.80
N PHE A 313 1.95 24.54 13.98
CA PHE A 313 3.28 23.95 14.22
C PHE A 313 4.18 24.10 12.99
N GLU A 314 3.63 23.98 11.78
CA GLU A 314 4.36 24.23 10.55
C GLU A 314 4.75 25.69 10.39
N LYS A 315 3.78 26.60 10.59
CA LYS A 315 3.99 28.05 10.42
C LYS A 315 4.97 28.61 11.45
N GLY A 316 4.81 28.19 12.70
CA GLY A 316 5.62 28.66 13.83
C GLY A 316 6.86 27.79 14.10
N PHE A 317 7.23 26.86 13.21
CA PHE A 317 8.31 25.92 13.43
C PHE A 317 9.64 26.59 13.79
N ILE A 318 10.22 26.19 14.92
CA ILE A 318 11.53 26.65 15.37
C ILE A 318 12.57 25.54 15.17
N ARG A 319 12.34 24.38 15.77
CA ARG A 319 13.21 23.20 15.69
C ARG A 319 12.44 21.94 16.09
N ALA A 320 13.01 20.77 15.75
CA ALA A 320 12.59 19.47 16.23
C ALA A 320 13.63 18.90 17.21
N GLU A 321 13.18 18.38 18.33
CA GLU A 321 13.98 17.61 19.29
C GLU A 321 13.71 16.15 18.98
N ILE A 322 14.73 15.41 18.49
CA ILE A 322 14.58 14.09 17.89
C ILE A 322 15.47 13.07 18.56
N VAL A 323 14.91 11.90 18.88
CA VAL A 323 15.66 10.69 19.23
C VAL A 323 15.22 9.57 18.28
N ALA A 324 16.16 8.86 17.68
CA ALA A 324 15.83 7.67 16.91
C ALA A 324 15.27 6.58 17.82
N PHE A 325 14.30 5.78 17.35
CA PHE A 325 13.69 4.72 18.16
C PHE A 325 14.73 3.73 18.69
N ASP A 326 15.66 3.28 17.84
CA ASP A 326 16.71 2.31 18.22
C ASP A 326 17.63 2.86 19.32
N ASP A 327 17.89 4.18 19.32
CA ASP A 327 18.67 4.84 20.36
C ASP A 327 17.88 4.90 21.67
N LEU A 328 16.57 5.19 21.62
CA LEU A 328 15.73 5.19 22.81
C LEU A 328 15.62 3.78 23.41
N GLU A 329 15.38 2.76 22.57
CA GLU A 329 15.28 1.37 23.02
C GLU A 329 16.57 0.93 23.72
N ARG A 330 17.73 1.21 23.13
CA ARG A 330 19.05 0.90 23.71
C ARG A 330 19.28 1.61 25.04
N CYS A 331 18.84 2.86 25.17
CA CYS A 331 19.02 3.66 26.40
C CYS A 331 17.97 3.35 27.47
N GLY A 332 16.83 2.81 27.09
CA GLY A 332 15.72 2.49 27.99
C GLY A 332 14.92 3.70 28.50
N SER A 333 15.33 4.94 28.25
CA SER A 333 14.57 6.14 28.59
C SER A 333 15.03 7.38 27.81
N MET A 334 14.14 8.38 27.63
CA MET A 334 14.47 9.67 27.03
C MET A 334 15.52 10.46 27.85
N VAL A 335 15.52 10.30 29.18
CA VAL A 335 16.53 10.95 30.04
C VAL A 335 17.91 10.39 29.74
N ALA A 336 18.05 9.07 29.72
CA ALA A 336 19.32 8.41 29.41
C ALA A 336 19.79 8.73 27.98
N ALA A 337 18.88 8.75 26.99
CA ALA A 337 19.23 9.15 25.63
C ALA A 337 19.77 10.58 25.55
N LYS A 338 19.16 11.50 26.31
CA LYS A 338 19.63 12.89 26.41
C LYS A 338 21.01 13.01 27.09
N GLU A 339 21.23 12.29 28.20
CA GLU A 339 22.50 12.26 28.91
C GLU A 339 23.64 11.69 28.04
N GLN A 340 23.33 10.75 27.15
CA GLN A 340 24.27 10.18 26.18
C GLN A 340 24.45 11.04 24.92
N GLY A 341 23.77 12.20 24.82
CA GLY A 341 23.88 13.12 23.69
C GLY A 341 23.19 12.64 22.41
N LEU A 342 22.24 11.70 22.52
CA LEU A 342 21.51 11.12 21.38
C LEU A 342 20.25 11.91 21.02
N LEU A 343 19.84 12.86 21.87
CA LEU A 343 18.81 13.82 21.53
C LEU A 343 19.39 14.90 20.62
N ARG A 344 18.95 14.90 19.38
CA ARG A 344 19.37 15.82 18.33
C ARG A 344 18.43 17.02 18.25
N LEU A 345 19.00 18.19 17.94
CA LEU A 345 18.25 19.41 17.68
C LEU A 345 18.32 19.71 16.19
N GLU A 346 17.20 19.53 15.49
CA GLU A 346 17.15 19.57 14.04
C GLU A 346 16.36 20.80 13.54
N GLY A 347 16.85 21.40 12.47
CA GLY A 347 16.29 22.58 11.84
C GLY A 347 15.29 22.28 10.72
N LYS A 348 14.94 23.33 9.97
CA LYS A 348 13.92 23.28 8.91
C LYS A 348 14.27 22.35 7.74
N GLU A 349 15.55 22.10 7.49
CA GLU A 349 16.01 21.29 6.36
C GLU A 349 16.13 19.81 6.71
N TYR A 350 15.89 19.44 7.96
CA TYR A 350 15.94 18.04 8.37
C TYR A 350 14.87 17.22 7.68
N VAL A 351 15.29 16.15 7.01
CA VAL A 351 14.42 15.16 6.40
C VAL A 351 14.09 14.10 7.44
N MET A 352 12.80 13.92 7.72
CA MET A 352 12.32 12.95 8.71
C MET A 352 12.67 11.51 8.32
N HIS A 353 13.06 10.72 9.32
CA HIS A 353 13.29 9.29 9.17
C HIS A 353 12.16 8.49 9.82
N ASP A 354 11.98 7.26 9.33
CA ASP A 354 11.01 6.33 9.89
C ASP A 354 11.42 5.93 11.32
N GLY A 355 10.51 6.07 12.28
CA GLY A 355 10.78 5.82 13.69
C GLY A 355 11.42 6.97 14.46
N ASP A 356 11.58 8.17 13.88
CA ASP A 356 11.97 9.34 14.64
C ASP A 356 10.93 9.64 15.75
N ILE A 357 11.36 9.71 17.00
CA ILE A 357 10.55 10.16 18.14
C ILE A 357 10.80 11.64 18.31
N VAL A 358 9.73 12.45 18.21
CA VAL A 358 9.87 13.90 17.97
C VAL A 358 9.07 14.72 18.97
N GLU A 359 9.70 15.80 19.46
CA GLU A 359 9.04 16.92 20.09
C GLU A 359 9.30 18.20 19.29
N PHE A 360 8.25 18.77 18.68
CA PHE A 360 8.38 20.02 17.91
C PHE A 360 8.31 21.26 18.81
N ARG A 361 9.26 22.16 18.64
CA ARG A 361 9.25 23.49 19.27
C ARG A 361 8.79 24.50 18.24
N PHE A 362 7.74 25.22 18.56
CA PHE A 362 7.13 26.23 17.70
C PHE A 362 6.72 27.46 18.50
N ASN A 363 6.53 28.57 17.81
CA ASN A 363 6.01 29.81 18.36
C ASN A 363 4.88 30.31 17.46
N VAL A 364 3.71 30.58 18.05
CA VAL A 364 2.51 31.08 17.35
C VAL A 364 2.32 32.56 17.66
#